data_a1b6eccd0e99404e4efc5c7199699ee2
#
_entry.id   a1b6eccd0e99404e4efc5c7199699ee2
#
_cell.length_a   1.000
_cell.length_b   1.000
_cell.length_c   1.000
_cell.angle_alpha   90.00
_cell.angle_beta   90.00
_cell.angle_gamma   90.00
#
_symmetry.space_group_name_H-M   'P 1'
#
loop_
_entity.id
_entity.type
_entity.pdbx_description
1 polymer ?
#
loop_
_entity_poly.entity_id
_entity_poly.type
_entity_poly.pdbx_seq_one_letter_code
_entity_poly.pdbx_strand_id
1 'polypeptide(L)'
;MSTIRQCKKFGSVLVISSLLLAAGCSTGGETGGQEAAAPAASAVPYPQLLEGITYKGQPVVVASPEELEETIKTFGEWGPGGFEIQLDPPECGPLYGGDGLKYNFEKLSPETFTVATAETDGFSVRVYNKDAYLNPEAKKLPQDDPKLAKTCQDYSITTEYGTIQSHIEALPFKGNTDRGYAHIQTSQSDDMEYEMFYTAAWKDDAYVTLSHTAVDQESIDAGFETLNMILDRL
;
A
#
# COMPACT_ATOMS: atom_id res chain seq x y z
N MET A 1 -19.27 4.03 -35.72
CA MET A 1 -19.19 2.60 -36.10
C MET A 1 -18.10 2.00 -35.21
N SER A 2 -18.52 1.42 -34.11
CA SER A 2 -17.60 0.83 -33.09
C SER A 2 -17.69 -0.68 -33.19
N THR A 3 -16.57 -1.31 -33.35
CA THR A 3 -16.42 -2.76 -33.45
C THR A 3 -16.08 -3.32 -32.07
N ILE A 4 -17.08 -3.94 -31.43
CA ILE A 4 -16.91 -4.70 -30.19
C ILE A 4 -16.22 -6.02 -30.54
N ARG A 5 -15.06 -6.28 -29.96
CA ARG A 5 -14.41 -7.60 -30.00
C ARG A 5 -14.80 -8.39 -28.75
N GLN A 6 -15.51 -9.48 -28.97
CA GLN A 6 -15.82 -10.52 -27.99
C GLN A 6 -14.55 -11.29 -27.63
N CYS A 7 -14.24 -11.41 -26.34
CA CYS A 7 -13.29 -12.39 -25.83
C CYS A 7 -14.01 -13.68 -25.43
N LYS A 8 -13.49 -14.77 -25.97
CA LYS A 8 -13.98 -16.15 -25.80
C LYS A 8 -13.61 -16.70 -24.41
N LYS A 9 -14.55 -17.44 -23.85
CA LYS A 9 -14.41 -18.34 -22.70
C LYS A 9 -13.34 -19.39 -22.96
N PHE A 10 -12.47 -19.65 -22.01
CA PHE A 10 -11.70 -20.89 -21.93
C PHE A 10 -11.94 -21.56 -20.57
N GLY A 11 -12.10 -22.84 -20.69
CA GLY A 11 -12.67 -23.72 -19.72
C GLY A 11 -11.71 -24.26 -18.66
N SER A 12 -12.34 -24.83 -17.67
CA SER A 12 -11.81 -25.59 -16.55
C SER A 12 -10.82 -26.69 -16.94
N VAL A 13 -9.74 -26.82 -16.16
CA VAL A 13 -9.06 -28.10 -16.00
C VAL A 13 -8.81 -28.34 -14.51
N LEU A 14 -9.47 -29.37 -14.01
CA LEU A 14 -9.30 -30.00 -12.71
C LEU A 14 -8.06 -30.91 -12.77
N VAL A 15 -7.13 -30.79 -11.86
CA VAL A 15 -6.16 -31.88 -11.59
C VAL A 15 -6.07 -32.13 -10.09
N ILE A 16 -6.37 -33.36 -9.74
CA ILE A 16 -6.36 -34.04 -8.45
C ILE A 16 -5.02 -34.73 -8.23
N SER A 17 -4.68 -34.89 -6.94
CA SER A 17 -3.71 -35.87 -6.37
C SER A 17 -2.30 -35.32 -6.12
N SER A 18 -1.61 -35.62 -5.01
CA SER A 18 -1.59 -36.84 -4.18
C SER A 18 -0.94 -36.59 -2.82
N LEU A 19 -1.45 -37.26 -1.79
CA LEU A 19 -0.79 -37.45 -0.50
C LEU A 19 0.48 -38.31 -0.68
N LEU A 20 1.54 -37.96 0.02
CA LEU A 20 2.61 -38.87 0.40
C LEU A 20 3.00 -38.68 1.86
N LEU A 21 2.55 -39.59 2.69
CA LEU A 21 3.05 -39.89 4.04
C LEU A 21 4.43 -40.55 3.93
N ALA A 22 5.42 -39.98 4.57
CA ALA A 22 6.66 -40.69 4.87
C ALA A 22 6.92 -40.62 6.39
N ALA A 23 6.61 -41.69 7.08
CA ALA A 23 7.09 -41.96 8.42
C ALA A 23 8.54 -42.46 8.35
N GLY A 24 9.43 -41.83 9.07
CA GLY A 24 10.81 -42.26 9.26
C GLY A 24 11.21 -42.14 10.71
N CYS A 25 11.15 -43.25 11.44
CA CYS A 25 11.81 -43.41 12.75
C CYS A 25 13.31 -43.57 12.56
N SER A 26 14.10 -42.78 13.27
CA SER A 26 15.50 -43.12 13.56
C SER A 26 15.84 -42.71 14.99
N THR A 27 16.35 -43.68 15.73
CA THR A 27 16.74 -43.67 17.14
C THR A 27 18.13 -43.04 17.34
N GLY A 28 18.29 -42.29 18.44
CA GLY A 28 19.46 -42.30 19.32
C GLY A 28 20.47 -41.16 19.19
N GLY A 29 20.71 -40.44 20.29
CA GLY A 29 21.99 -39.81 20.58
C GLY A 29 21.93 -38.37 21.14
N GLU A 30 21.87 -38.27 22.47
CA GLU A 30 22.49 -37.27 23.38
C GLU A 30 22.59 -35.77 23.08
N THR A 31 21.90 -35.05 23.95
CA THR A 31 22.31 -33.82 24.68
C THR A 31 22.96 -32.65 23.91
N GLY A 32 22.16 -31.72 23.66
CA GLY A 32 22.50 -30.30 23.44
C GLY A 32 21.21 -29.54 23.44
N GLY A 33 20.86 -28.90 24.58
CA GLY A 33 19.67 -28.05 24.68
C GLY A 33 19.79 -26.83 23.76
N GLN A 34 19.40 -27.06 22.52
CA GLN A 34 19.10 -25.99 21.58
C GLN A 34 17.59 -25.74 21.73
N GLU A 35 17.31 -24.68 22.45
CA GLU A 35 15.95 -24.14 22.55
C GLU A 35 15.46 -23.98 21.09
N ALA A 36 14.56 -24.88 20.70
CA ALA A 36 13.96 -24.82 19.37
C ALA A 36 13.22 -23.49 19.29
N ALA A 37 13.76 -22.56 18.52
CA ALA A 37 13.05 -21.36 18.15
C ALA A 37 11.66 -21.80 17.65
N ALA A 38 10.61 -21.29 18.27
CA ALA A 38 9.26 -21.50 17.79
C ALA A 38 9.24 -21.21 16.28
N PRO A 39 8.59 -22.05 15.46
CA PRO A 39 8.49 -21.77 14.05
C PRO A 39 7.87 -20.37 13.92
N ALA A 40 8.59 -19.47 13.27
CA ALA A 40 8.06 -18.16 12.92
C ALA A 40 6.70 -18.39 12.25
N ALA A 41 5.66 -17.79 12.79
CA ALA A 41 4.34 -17.84 12.16
C ALA A 41 4.54 -17.52 10.69
N SER A 42 4.10 -18.40 9.78
CA SER A 42 4.21 -18.21 8.35
C SER A 42 3.50 -16.90 8.02
N ALA A 43 4.26 -15.87 7.68
CA ALA A 43 3.67 -14.60 7.27
C ALA A 43 2.75 -14.88 6.08
N VAL A 44 1.51 -14.39 6.15
CA VAL A 44 0.55 -14.52 5.05
C VAL A 44 1.15 -13.82 3.83
N PRO A 45 1.21 -14.45 2.64
CA PRO A 45 1.69 -13.77 1.44
C PRO A 45 0.88 -12.50 1.16
N TYR A 46 1.55 -11.42 0.80
CA TYR A 46 0.91 -10.11 0.64
C TYR A 46 -0.33 -10.11 -0.28
N PRO A 47 -0.35 -10.80 -1.44
CA PRO A 47 -1.56 -10.89 -2.25
C PRO A 47 -2.75 -11.50 -1.51
N GLN A 48 -2.52 -12.48 -0.63
CA GLN A 48 -3.59 -13.12 0.15
C GLN A 48 -4.17 -12.20 1.23
N LEU A 49 -3.44 -11.18 1.65
CA LEU A 49 -3.97 -10.17 2.59
C LEU A 49 -5.15 -9.40 2.01
N LEU A 50 -5.19 -9.24 0.67
CA LEU A 50 -6.24 -8.50 -0.03
C LEU A 50 -7.35 -9.40 -0.61
N GLU A 51 -7.19 -10.73 -0.59
CA GLU A 51 -8.23 -11.65 -1.07
C GLU A 51 -9.53 -11.54 -0.24
N GLY A 52 -10.67 -11.35 -0.92
CA GLY A 52 -11.99 -11.24 -0.28
C GLY A 52 -12.18 -9.96 0.56
N ILE A 53 -11.28 -8.99 0.45
CA ILE A 53 -11.48 -7.64 0.98
C ILE A 53 -12.59 -6.96 0.17
N THR A 54 -13.38 -6.12 0.83
CA THR A 54 -14.45 -5.34 0.20
C THR A 54 -14.30 -3.86 0.55
N TYR A 55 -14.71 -3.00 -0.38
CA TYR A 55 -14.91 -1.57 -0.15
C TYR A 55 -16.37 -1.21 -0.46
N LYS A 56 -17.09 -0.60 0.47
CA LYS A 56 -18.56 -0.33 0.35
C LYS A 56 -19.36 -1.58 -0.09
N GLY A 57 -18.99 -2.75 0.46
CA GLY A 57 -19.64 -4.03 0.14
C GLY A 57 -19.33 -4.60 -1.26
N GLN A 58 -18.49 -3.95 -2.06
CA GLN A 58 -18.01 -4.44 -3.35
C GLN A 58 -16.65 -5.10 -3.19
N PRO A 59 -16.39 -6.26 -3.79
CA PRO A 59 -15.10 -6.89 -3.75
C PRO A 59 -14.05 -6.02 -4.46
N VAL A 60 -12.87 -5.89 -3.86
CA VAL A 60 -11.74 -5.26 -4.54
C VAL A 60 -11.11 -6.25 -5.53
N VAL A 61 -10.52 -5.72 -6.59
CA VAL A 61 -9.77 -6.50 -7.60
C VAL A 61 -8.30 -6.44 -7.23
N VAL A 62 -7.75 -7.58 -6.83
CA VAL A 62 -6.33 -7.72 -6.52
C VAL A 62 -5.55 -7.86 -7.82
N ALA A 63 -4.47 -7.09 -7.98
CA ALA A 63 -3.61 -7.18 -9.14
C ALA A 63 -2.95 -8.56 -9.25
N SER A 64 -2.91 -9.11 -10.45
CA SER A 64 -2.19 -10.33 -10.75
C SER A 64 -0.67 -10.15 -10.61
N PRO A 65 0.12 -11.21 -10.47
CA PRO A 65 1.58 -11.10 -10.45
C PRO A 65 2.16 -10.38 -11.67
N GLU A 66 1.61 -10.59 -12.87
CA GLU A 66 2.02 -9.90 -14.09
C GLU A 66 1.77 -8.38 -14.01
N GLU A 67 0.59 -7.98 -13.54
CA GLU A 67 0.25 -6.56 -13.35
C GLU A 67 1.11 -5.90 -12.27
N LEU A 68 1.46 -6.65 -11.21
CA LEU A 68 2.38 -6.17 -10.18
C LEU A 68 3.80 -5.97 -10.73
N GLU A 69 4.31 -6.90 -11.53
CA GLU A 69 5.62 -6.76 -12.18
C GLU A 69 5.67 -5.53 -13.09
N GLU A 70 4.62 -5.29 -13.88
CA GLU A 70 4.51 -4.10 -14.73
C GLU A 70 4.44 -2.81 -13.89
N THR A 71 3.67 -2.83 -12.80
CA THR A 71 3.57 -1.71 -11.86
C THR A 71 4.92 -1.40 -11.21
N ILE A 72 5.63 -2.42 -10.74
CA ILE A 72 6.96 -2.28 -10.12
C ILE A 72 7.96 -1.74 -11.13
N LYS A 73 7.93 -2.25 -12.37
CA LYS A 73 8.79 -1.75 -13.45
C LYS A 73 8.53 -0.26 -13.71
N THR A 74 7.26 0.13 -13.80
CA THR A 74 6.85 1.52 -13.99
C THR A 74 7.36 2.41 -12.85
N PHE A 75 7.24 1.95 -11.60
CA PHE A 75 7.81 2.67 -10.44
C PHE A 75 9.34 2.77 -10.52
N GLY A 76 10.01 1.71 -11.01
CA GLY A 76 11.46 1.72 -11.22
C GLY A 76 11.90 2.73 -12.29
N GLU A 77 11.10 2.91 -13.33
CA GLU A 77 11.31 3.92 -14.38
C GLU A 77 11.10 5.35 -13.83
N TRP A 78 10.23 5.50 -12.84
CA TRP A 78 10.03 6.76 -12.10
C TRP A 78 11.02 6.94 -10.92
N GLY A 79 11.95 6.00 -10.73
CA GLY A 79 12.91 5.95 -9.64
C GLY A 79 13.89 7.13 -9.58
N PRO A 80 14.92 7.11 -8.72
CA PRO A 80 15.75 8.25 -8.38
C PRO A 80 16.50 8.83 -9.59
N GLY A 81 15.79 9.66 -10.36
CA GLY A 81 16.18 10.26 -11.64
C GLY A 81 15.02 10.33 -12.65
N GLY A 82 13.86 9.69 -12.38
CA GLY A 82 12.73 9.67 -13.30
C GLY A 82 11.94 10.98 -13.35
N PHE A 83 11.64 11.56 -12.20
CA PHE A 83 11.01 12.88 -12.11
C PHE A 83 11.71 13.71 -11.05
N GLU A 84 12.15 14.90 -11.41
CA GLU A 84 12.57 15.87 -10.44
C GLU A 84 11.33 16.47 -9.78
N ILE A 85 11.09 16.08 -8.51
CA ILE A 85 9.98 16.58 -7.71
C ILE A 85 10.54 17.63 -6.75
N GLN A 86 10.10 18.86 -6.87
CA GLN A 86 10.42 19.92 -5.92
C GLN A 86 9.21 20.18 -5.04
N LEU A 87 9.40 20.07 -3.73
CA LEU A 87 8.40 20.44 -2.72
C LEU A 87 8.70 21.82 -2.17
N ASP A 88 7.65 22.59 -1.99
CA ASP A 88 7.73 23.88 -1.30
C ASP A 88 6.62 23.94 -0.23
N PRO A 89 6.94 23.99 1.06
CA PRO A 89 8.30 24.00 1.65
C PRO A 89 9.03 22.64 1.51
N PRO A 90 10.37 22.63 1.27
CA PRO A 90 11.12 21.39 1.05
C PRO A 90 11.16 20.46 2.27
N GLU A 91 11.02 20.99 3.49
CA GLU A 91 10.93 20.22 4.72
C GLU A 91 9.70 19.31 4.79
N CYS A 92 8.70 19.48 3.92
CA CYS A 92 7.50 18.65 3.86
C CYS A 92 7.72 17.28 3.19
N GLY A 93 8.87 17.09 2.52
CA GLY A 93 9.24 15.82 1.89
C GLY A 93 9.06 14.59 2.78
N PRO A 94 9.55 14.57 4.02
CA PRO A 94 9.39 13.42 4.92
C PRO A 94 7.94 13.04 5.24
N LEU A 95 6.99 13.96 5.09
CA LEU A 95 5.56 13.68 5.34
C LEU A 95 4.82 13.22 4.08
N TYR A 96 5.04 13.89 2.96
CA TYR A 96 4.18 13.74 1.78
C TYR A 96 4.90 13.25 0.52
N GLY A 97 6.18 12.99 0.61
CA GLY A 97 6.99 12.59 -0.53
C GLY A 97 7.87 13.74 -1.04
N GLY A 98 8.77 13.43 -1.94
CA GLY A 98 9.75 14.36 -2.51
C GLY A 98 11.19 13.85 -2.37
N ASP A 99 12.18 14.71 -2.63
CA ASP A 99 13.62 14.35 -2.68
C ASP A 99 14.17 13.64 -1.44
N GLY A 100 13.50 13.74 -0.30
CA GLY A 100 13.88 13.04 0.93
C GLY A 100 13.40 11.58 1.02
N LEU A 101 12.44 11.18 0.20
CA LEU A 101 11.91 9.82 0.20
C LEU A 101 12.62 8.98 -0.86
N LYS A 102 13.65 8.28 -0.43
CA LYS A 102 14.28 7.26 -1.27
C LYS A 102 13.45 5.99 -1.20
N TYR A 103 12.55 5.83 -2.15
CA TYR A 103 11.86 4.58 -2.37
C TYR A 103 12.85 3.51 -2.82
N ASN A 104 12.78 2.34 -2.21
CA ASN A 104 13.66 1.24 -2.56
C ASN A 104 12.94 0.30 -3.53
N PHE A 105 12.55 0.84 -4.70
CA PHE A 105 11.80 0.09 -5.71
C PHE A 105 12.51 -1.19 -6.17
N GLU A 106 13.85 -1.25 -6.05
CA GLU A 106 14.63 -2.46 -6.38
C GLU A 106 14.30 -3.65 -5.47
N LYS A 107 13.70 -3.41 -4.31
CA LYS A 107 13.28 -4.46 -3.37
C LYS A 107 11.82 -4.83 -3.51
N LEU A 108 11.05 -4.12 -4.31
CA LEU A 108 9.66 -4.49 -4.56
C LEU A 108 9.60 -5.73 -5.44
N SER A 109 8.76 -6.66 -5.07
CA SER A 109 8.43 -7.87 -5.83
C SER A 109 6.99 -8.27 -5.52
N PRO A 110 6.38 -9.17 -6.28
CA PRO A 110 5.05 -9.69 -5.96
C PRO A 110 4.94 -10.34 -4.56
N GLU A 111 6.07 -10.74 -3.94
CA GLU A 111 6.10 -11.27 -2.58
C GLU A 111 6.14 -10.17 -1.51
N THR A 112 6.62 -8.98 -1.85
CA THR A 112 6.83 -7.85 -0.92
C THR A 112 5.89 -6.68 -1.16
N PHE A 113 5.05 -6.76 -2.19
CA PHE A 113 4.12 -5.71 -2.59
C PHE A 113 2.85 -6.31 -3.19
N THR A 114 1.71 -5.69 -2.88
CA THR A 114 0.44 -5.98 -3.55
C THR A 114 -0.41 -4.73 -3.64
N VAL A 115 -1.31 -4.71 -4.62
CA VAL A 115 -2.27 -3.64 -4.81
C VAL A 115 -3.64 -4.22 -5.16
N ALA A 116 -4.69 -3.58 -4.66
CA ALA A 116 -6.04 -3.85 -5.11
C ALA A 116 -6.79 -2.53 -5.35
N THR A 117 -7.73 -2.57 -6.27
CA THR A 117 -8.54 -1.41 -6.67
C THR A 117 -10.02 -1.76 -6.69
N ALA A 118 -10.87 -0.74 -6.60
CA ALA A 118 -12.27 -0.83 -6.97
C ALA A 118 -12.62 0.35 -7.87
N GLU A 119 -13.57 0.15 -8.80
CA GLU A 119 -14.04 1.24 -9.67
C GLU A 119 -14.79 2.31 -8.88
N THR A 120 -15.44 1.89 -7.78
CA THR A 120 -16.17 2.80 -6.89
C THR A 120 -15.20 3.79 -6.24
N ASP A 121 -15.47 5.07 -6.41
CA ASP A 121 -14.72 6.20 -5.84
C ASP A 121 -13.21 6.23 -6.17
N GLY A 122 -12.78 5.53 -7.22
CA GLY A 122 -11.35 5.42 -7.54
C GLY A 122 -10.53 4.79 -6.41
N PHE A 123 -11.14 3.87 -5.66
CA PHE A 123 -10.50 3.24 -4.52
C PHE A 123 -9.25 2.48 -4.90
N SER A 124 -8.19 2.66 -4.11
CA SER A 124 -6.93 1.93 -4.22
C SER A 124 -6.37 1.62 -2.85
N VAL A 125 -5.91 0.40 -2.66
CA VAL A 125 -5.16 -0.02 -1.47
C VAL A 125 -3.87 -0.71 -1.88
N ARG A 126 -2.79 -0.42 -1.16
CA ARG A 126 -1.47 -0.99 -1.39
C ARG A 126 -0.92 -1.51 -0.07
N VAL A 127 -0.30 -2.66 -0.11
CA VAL A 127 0.41 -3.26 1.03
C VAL A 127 1.86 -3.48 0.62
N TYR A 128 2.77 -2.97 1.41
CA TYR A 128 4.21 -3.07 1.20
C TYR A 128 4.87 -3.75 2.39
N ASN A 129 5.87 -4.58 2.14
CA ASN A 129 6.82 -4.90 3.19
C ASN A 129 7.61 -3.62 3.55
N LYS A 130 7.71 -3.29 4.83
CA LYS A 130 8.34 -2.05 5.31
C LYS A 130 9.78 -1.89 4.82
N ASP A 131 10.53 -2.99 4.73
CA ASP A 131 11.94 -2.96 4.33
C ASP A 131 12.13 -2.84 2.81
N ALA A 132 11.06 -3.16 2.04
CA ALA A 132 11.06 -3.02 0.59
C ALA A 132 10.63 -1.63 0.11
N TYR A 133 9.86 -0.90 0.93
CA TYR A 133 9.22 0.33 0.45
C TYR A 133 9.97 1.61 0.75
N LEU A 134 10.53 1.76 1.95
CA LEU A 134 11.10 3.03 2.40
C LEU A 134 12.37 2.83 3.21
N ASN A 135 13.28 3.81 3.10
CA ASN A 135 14.19 4.04 4.20
C ASN A 135 13.37 4.39 5.45
N PRO A 136 13.31 3.52 6.48
CA PRO A 136 12.46 3.70 7.66
C PRO A 136 12.76 5.02 8.41
N GLU A 137 13.99 5.56 8.26
CA GLU A 137 14.41 6.81 8.87
C GLU A 137 13.90 8.06 8.11
N ALA A 138 13.49 7.89 6.84
CA ALA A 138 13.09 9.00 6.00
C ALA A 138 11.63 9.41 6.17
N LYS A 139 10.74 8.51 6.65
CA LYS A 139 9.32 8.81 6.76
C LYS A 139 8.93 9.15 8.19
N LYS A 140 8.56 10.41 8.38
CA LYS A 140 7.91 10.89 9.60
C LYS A 140 6.41 10.76 9.48
N LEU A 141 5.76 10.40 10.58
CA LEU A 141 4.31 10.54 10.69
C LEU A 141 3.96 11.95 11.15
N PRO A 142 2.78 12.47 10.79
CA PRO A 142 2.33 13.76 11.30
C PRO A 142 2.33 13.86 12.84
N GLN A 143 2.04 12.75 13.53
CA GLN A 143 2.09 12.69 15.00
C GLN A 143 3.51 12.70 15.57
N ASP A 144 4.54 12.27 14.82
CA ASP A 144 5.93 12.28 15.26
C ASP A 144 6.50 13.70 15.28
N ASP A 145 5.98 14.59 14.41
CA ASP A 145 6.38 16.00 14.33
C ASP A 145 5.15 16.89 14.04
N PRO A 146 4.30 17.15 15.06
CA PRO A 146 3.08 17.94 14.86
C PRO A 146 3.35 19.38 14.39
N LYS A 147 4.53 19.92 14.71
CA LYS A 147 4.93 21.25 14.24
C LYS A 147 5.20 21.23 12.73
N LEU A 148 5.94 20.24 12.25
CA LEU A 148 6.18 20.04 10.83
C LEU A 148 4.85 19.77 10.10
N ALA A 149 3.99 18.89 10.64
CA ALA A 149 2.69 18.60 10.07
C ALA A 149 1.83 19.86 9.90
N LYS A 150 1.86 20.76 10.89
CA LYS A 150 1.18 22.06 10.81
C LYS A 150 1.78 22.99 9.75
N THR A 151 3.11 23.03 9.62
CA THR A 151 3.80 23.82 8.59
C THR A 151 3.44 23.31 7.19
N CYS A 152 3.27 22.00 7.06
CA CYS A 152 3.03 21.33 5.79
C CYS A 152 1.54 21.07 5.49
N GLN A 153 0.63 21.80 6.10
CA GLN A 153 -0.78 21.76 5.71
C GLN A 153 -0.99 22.27 4.27
N ASP A 154 -0.24 23.29 3.90
CA ASP A 154 -0.23 23.83 2.56
C ASP A 154 1.17 23.65 1.96
N TYR A 155 1.24 22.98 0.83
CA TYR A 155 2.50 22.78 0.12
C TYR A 155 2.27 22.71 -1.39
N SER A 156 3.34 22.89 -2.15
CA SER A 156 3.30 22.68 -3.59
C SER A 156 4.26 21.59 -4.04
N ILE A 157 3.86 20.89 -5.10
CA ILE A 157 4.68 19.93 -5.81
C ILE A 157 4.92 20.48 -7.20
N THR A 158 6.17 20.77 -7.54
CA THR A 158 6.56 21.19 -8.89
C THR A 158 7.28 20.03 -9.58
N THR A 159 6.84 19.74 -10.80
CA THR A 159 7.43 18.76 -11.71
C THR A 159 7.66 19.41 -13.07
N GLU A 160 8.25 18.70 -14.02
CA GLU A 160 8.35 19.16 -15.41
C GLU A 160 7.00 19.41 -16.09
N TYR A 161 5.90 18.84 -15.56
CA TYR A 161 4.54 18.98 -16.10
C TYR A 161 3.75 20.13 -15.46
N GLY A 162 4.29 20.80 -14.46
CA GLY A 162 3.64 21.91 -13.80
C GLY A 162 3.69 21.84 -12.28
N THR A 163 2.96 22.77 -11.66
CA THR A 163 2.88 22.88 -10.21
C THR A 163 1.48 22.50 -9.73
N ILE A 164 1.43 21.66 -8.71
CA ILE A 164 0.20 21.26 -7.99
C ILE A 164 0.27 21.90 -6.62
N GLN A 165 -0.76 22.69 -6.26
CA GLN A 165 -0.96 23.18 -4.91
C GLN A 165 -1.76 22.15 -4.13
N SER A 166 -1.35 21.84 -2.92
CA SER A 166 -2.03 20.84 -2.08
C SER A 166 -2.30 21.40 -0.70
N HIS A 167 -3.50 21.13 -0.20
CA HIS A 167 -3.94 21.40 1.17
C HIS A 167 -4.26 20.09 1.87
N ILE A 168 -3.82 19.95 3.11
CA ILE A 168 -4.03 18.76 3.94
C ILE A 168 -4.93 19.08 5.13
N GLU A 169 -6.07 18.46 5.21
CA GLU A 169 -6.93 18.43 6.38
C GLU A 169 -6.72 17.12 7.14
N ALA A 170 -6.06 17.18 8.29
CA ALA A 170 -5.80 16.01 9.12
C ALA A 170 -7.10 15.48 9.73
N LEU A 171 -7.30 14.16 9.65
CA LEU A 171 -8.44 13.47 10.25
C LEU A 171 -8.01 12.61 11.44
N PRO A 172 -8.94 12.34 12.39
CA PRO A 172 -8.72 11.34 13.42
C PRO A 172 -8.47 9.97 12.76
N PHE A 173 -7.34 9.35 13.09
CA PHE A 173 -7.03 8.01 12.62
C PHE A 173 -7.88 6.97 13.37
N LYS A 174 -8.53 6.05 12.65
CA LYS A 174 -9.43 5.01 13.18
C LYS A 174 -8.95 3.58 12.85
N GLY A 175 -7.68 3.40 12.51
CA GLY A 175 -7.11 2.08 12.22
C GLY A 175 -6.78 1.28 13.47
N ASN A 176 -6.84 -0.06 13.38
CA ASN A 176 -6.52 -1.02 14.45
C ASN A 176 -5.00 -1.16 14.66
N THR A 177 -4.31 -0.04 14.78
CA THR A 177 -2.90 0.08 15.13
C THR A 177 -2.67 1.46 15.75
N ASP A 178 -1.67 1.58 16.60
CA ASP A 178 -1.26 2.84 17.22
C ASP A 178 -0.39 3.70 16.28
N ARG A 179 0.00 3.16 15.12
CA ARG A 179 0.87 3.83 14.17
C ARG A 179 0.23 4.00 12.80
N GLY A 180 -0.41 5.11 12.59
CA GLY A 180 -1.06 5.46 11.33
C GLY A 180 -1.50 6.91 11.30
N TYR A 181 -1.97 7.37 10.14
CA TYR A 181 -2.53 8.70 9.98
C TYR A 181 -3.59 8.70 8.86
N ALA A 182 -4.43 9.72 8.87
CA ALA A 182 -5.42 9.94 7.83
C ALA A 182 -5.60 11.43 7.55
N HIS A 183 -5.94 11.77 6.33
CA HIS A 183 -6.23 13.13 5.92
C HIS A 183 -7.11 13.18 4.67
N ILE A 184 -7.71 14.33 4.45
CA ILE A 184 -8.21 14.74 3.14
C ILE A 184 -7.14 15.63 2.50
N GLN A 185 -6.80 15.33 1.27
CA GLN A 185 -5.92 16.16 0.45
C GLN A 185 -6.74 16.81 -0.65
N THR A 186 -6.80 18.14 -0.66
CA THR A 186 -7.30 18.93 -1.79
C THR A 186 -6.10 19.34 -2.64
N SER A 187 -6.14 19.02 -3.93
CA SER A 187 -5.05 19.36 -4.86
C SER A 187 -5.61 20.16 -6.03
N GLN A 188 -4.90 21.22 -6.38
CA GLN A 188 -5.25 22.13 -7.46
C GLN A 188 -4.07 22.30 -8.40
N SER A 189 -4.31 22.13 -9.69
CA SER A 189 -3.44 22.54 -10.79
C SER A 189 -4.19 23.53 -11.69
N ASP A 190 -3.52 24.05 -12.73
CA ASP A 190 -4.12 25.04 -13.64
C ASP A 190 -5.49 24.61 -14.22
N ASP A 191 -5.66 23.32 -14.46
CA ASP A 191 -6.83 22.77 -15.17
C ASP A 191 -7.72 21.84 -14.32
N MET A 192 -7.28 21.45 -13.12
CA MET A 192 -7.98 20.45 -12.30
C MET A 192 -7.92 20.79 -10.81
N GLU A 193 -9.04 20.53 -10.16
CA GLU A 193 -9.14 20.46 -8.70
C GLU A 193 -9.70 19.08 -8.34
N TYR A 194 -9.09 18.41 -7.39
CA TYR A 194 -9.60 17.14 -6.88
C TYR A 194 -9.35 17.00 -5.37
N GLU A 195 -10.24 16.29 -4.73
CA GLU A 195 -10.10 15.89 -3.34
C GLU A 195 -9.89 14.39 -3.24
N MET A 196 -9.12 13.97 -2.24
CA MET A 196 -8.83 12.57 -2.01
C MET A 196 -8.71 12.31 -0.50
N PHE A 197 -9.42 11.30 -0.02
CA PHE A 197 -9.10 10.71 1.27
C PHE A 197 -7.87 9.84 1.13
N TYR A 198 -6.97 9.97 2.09
CA TYR A 198 -5.78 9.13 2.19
C TYR A 198 -5.58 8.69 3.63
N THR A 199 -5.24 7.42 3.82
CA THR A 199 -4.81 6.88 5.10
C THR A 199 -3.65 5.93 4.92
N ALA A 200 -2.79 5.88 5.93
CA ALA A 200 -1.68 4.94 5.98
C ALA A 200 -1.49 4.39 7.38
N ALA A 201 -1.06 3.14 7.46
CA ALA A 201 -0.86 2.43 8.71
C ALA A 201 0.37 1.52 8.65
N TRP A 202 1.03 1.36 9.78
CA TRP A 202 2.09 0.38 10.00
C TRP A 202 1.62 -0.65 11.02
N LYS A 203 1.78 -1.91 10.68
CA LYS A 203 1.58 -3.00 11.60
C LYS A 203 2.57 -4.11 11.26
N ASP A 204 3.28 -4.60 12.26
CA ASP A 204 4.35 -5.59 12.12
C ASP A 204 5.36 -5.19 11.03
N ASP A 205 5.51 -6.00 9.99
CA ASP A 205 6.40 -5.75 8.87
C ASP A 205 5.70 -5.14 7.64
N ALA A 206 4.42 -4.76 7.79
CA ALA A 206 3.65 -4.20 6.70
C ALA A 206 3.44 -2.69 6.84
N TYR A 207 3.42 -2.03 5.68
CA TYR A 207 2.96 -0.67 5.49
C TYR A 207 1.77 -0.71 4.53
N VAL A 208 0.62 -0.26 5.00
CA VAL A 208 -0.63 -0.24 4.24
C VAL A 208 -0.99 1.18 3.91
N THR A 209 -1.29 1.47 2.65
CA THR A 209 -1.85 2.76 2.22
C THR A 209 -3.19 2.53 1.54
N LEU A 210 -4.12 3.44 1.75
CA LEU A 210 -5.43 3.40 1.14
C LEU A 210 -5.84 4.82 0.72
N SER A 211 -6.43 4.94 -0.46
CA SER A 211 -6.94 6.21 -0.96
C SER A 211 -8.22 6.02 -1.79
N HIS A 212 -9.07 7.05 -1.81
CA HIS A 212 -10.23 7.16 -2.68
C HIS A 212 -10.65 8.64 -2.85
N THR A 213 -11.41 8.93 -3.90
CA THR A 213 -11.78 10.31 -4.27
C THR A 213 -13.05 10.82 -3.59
N ALA A 214 -13.86 9.94 -2.97
CA ALA A 214 -15.03 10.38 -2.22
C ALA A 214 -14.62 10.78 -0.80
N VAL A 215 -14.95 12.00 -0.38
CA VAL A 215 -14.55 12.58 0.93
C VAL A 215 -15.73 12.78 1.89
N ASP A 216 -16.90 12.22 1.57
CA ASP A 216 -18.01 12.17 2.52
C ASP A 216 -17.75 11.17 3.67
N GLN A 217 -18.44 11.38 4.79
CA GLN A 217 -18.21 10.61 6.02
C GLN A 217 -18.43 9.10 5.83
N GLU A 218 -19.41 8.70 5.01
CA GLU A 218 -19.70 7.28 4.73
C GLU A 218 -18.53 6.62 4.00
N SER A 219 -17.95 7.30 3.01
CA SER A 219 -16.80 6.84 2.25
C SER A 219 -15.54 6.75 3.10
N ILE A 220 -15.30 7.75 3.95
CA ILE A 220 -14.17 7.75 4.90
C ILE A 220 -14.30 6.59 5.89
N ASP A 221 -15.48 6.36 6.45
CA ASP A 221 -15.72 5.25 7.39
C ASP A 221 -15.54 3.90 6.69
N ALA A 222 -16.03 3.74 5.45
CA ALA A 222 -15.80 2.54 4.64
C ALA A 222 -14.31 2.31 4.33
N GLY A 223 -13.55 3.39 4.10
CA GLY A 223 -12.09 3.34 3.97
C GLY A 223 -11.41 2.77 5.21
N PHE A 224 -11.79 3.25 6.41
CA PHE A 224 -11.27 2.71 7.67
C PHE A 224 -11.72 1.27 7.94
N GLU A 225 -12.95 0.89 7.61
CA GLU A 225 -13.41 -0.49 7.72
C GLU A 225 -12.55 -1.41 6.84
N THR A 226 -12.29 -1.02 5.59
CA THR A 226 -11.43 -1.77 4.68
C THR A 226 -9.99 -1.85 5.19
N LEU A 227 -9.43 -0.75 5.69
CA LEU A 227 -8.10 -0.73 6.30
C LEU A 227 -8.02 -1.73 7.48
N ASN A 228 -9.02 -1.72 8.37
CA ASN A 228 -9.06 -2.60 9.53
C ASN A 228 -9.18 -4.06 9.15
N MET A 229 -9.98 -4.41 8.12
CA MET A 229 -10.02 -5.78 7.59
C MET A 229 -8.64 -6.29 7.15
N ILE A 230 -7.80 -5.41 6.60
CA ILE A 230 -6.43 -5.76 6.19
C ILE A 230 -5.51 -5.85 7.42
N LEU A 231 -5.58 -4.87 8.31
CA LEU A 231 -4.75 -4.85 9.53
C LEU A 231 -5.03 -6.06 10.44
N ASP A 232 -6.26 -6.56 10.49
CA ASP A 232 -6.62 -7.73 11.30
C ASP A 232 -6.05 -9.05 10.76
N ARG A 233 -5.52 -9.06 9.52
CA ARG A 233 -4.86 -10.21 8.88
C ARG A 233 -3.34 -10.18 9.01
N LEU A 234 -2.79 -9.06 9.38
CA LEU A 234 -1.38 -8.86 9.74
C LEU A 234 -1.15 -9.23 11.21
#